data_3a46fe50754c5553e4a227a400f7da11
#
_entry.id   3a46fe50754c5553e4a227a400f7da11
#
_cell.length_a   1.000
_cell.length_b   1.000
_cell.length_c   1.000
_cell.angle_alpha   90.00
_cell.angle_beta   90.00
_cell.angle_gamma   90.00
#
_symmetry.space_group_name_H-M   'P 1'
#
loop_
_entity.id
_entity.type
_entity.pdbx_description
1 polymer ?
#
loop_
_entity_poly.entity_id
_entity_poly.type
_entity_poly.pdbx_seq_one_letter_code
_entity_poly.pdbx_strand_id
1 'polypeptide(L)'
;GVTVALTLRKPVACMMEKTSCTAIDEDGVRLDLPKSQTASLPKLKLANGDAPRATSVMGAVLGALDEGTRRQVASVEVTRAGQVSFTLQDGATVNWGGAEESAVKARVLKGLLSQKAKFYDVSAPHAPVTEN
;
A
#
# COMPACT_ATOMS: atom_id res chain seq x y z
N GLY A 1 40.63 -0.11 2.55
CA GLY A 1 39.57 -0.54 3.43
C GLY A 1 38.42 -1.17 2.67
N VAL A 2 37.63 -1.97 3.35
CA VAL A 2 36.47 -2.61 2.79
C VAL A 2 35.25 -1.71 3.01
N THR A 3 34.62 -1.29 1.93
CA THR A 3 33.37 -0.54 2.01
C THR A 3 32.20 -1.51 1.92
N VAL A 4 31.43 -1.60 3.00
CA VAL A 4 30.21 -2.39 3.02
C VAL A 4 29.04 -1.46 2.68
N ALA A 5 28.40 -1.70 1.54
CA ALA A 5 27.18 -0.99 1.19
C ALA A 5 26.03 -1.60 1.97
N LEU A 6 25.45 -0.85 2.90
CA LEU A 6 24.26 -1.25 3.63
C LEU A 6 23.03 -0.74 2.89
N THR A 7 22.23 -1.67 2.39
CA THR A 7 20.92 -1.33 1.83
C THR A 7 19.91 -1.32 2.97
N LEU A 8 19.43 -0.14 3.31
CA LEU A 8 18.37 0.00 4.31
C LEU A 8 17.02 -0.22 3.66
N ARG A 9 16.33 -1.27 4.09
CA ARG A 9 14.97 -1.53 3.64
C ARG A 9 14.00 -0.75 4.50
N LYS A 10 13.08 -0.07 3.84
CA LYS A 10 12.06 0.73 4.54
C LYS A 10 10.73 -0.01 4.51
N PRO A 11 10.02 -0.09 5.63
CA PRO A 11 8.71 -0.71 5.64
C PRO A 11 7.71 0.17 4.90
N VAL A 12 6.81 -0.45 4.14
CA VAL A 12 5.72 0.25 3.46
C VAL A 12 4.36 -0.16 4.00
N ALA A 13 4.27 -1.33 4.63
CA ALA A 13 3.04 -1.85 5.21
C ALA A 13 3.35 -2.91 6.25
N CYS A 14 2.33 -3.40 6.92
CA CYS A 14 2.47 -4.59 7.75
C CYS A 14 1.36 -5.58 7.45
N MET A 15 1.72 -6.86 7.48
CA MET A 15 0.77 -7.96 7.30
C MET A 15 0.32 -8.44 8.66
N MET A 16 -1.01 -8.48 8.89
CA MET A 16 -1.56 -9.00 10.14
C MET A 16 -1.44 -10.52 10.17
N GLU A 17 -0.76 -11.02 11.18
CA GLU A 17 -0.64 -12.45 11.49
C GLU A 17 -1.12 -12.66 12.92
N LYS A 18 -2.31 -13.24 13.08
CA LYS A 18 -2.96 -13.40 14.40
C LYS A 18 -3.10 -12.03 15.08
N THR A 19 -2.33 -11.78 16.15
CA THR A 19 -2.39 -10.54 16.93
C THR A 19 -1.24 -9.59 16.65
N SER A 20 -0.30 -9.98 15.77
CA SER A 20 0.87 -9.17 15.45
C SER A 20 0.85 -8.70 14.00
N CYS A 21 1.56 -7.60 13.74
CA CYS A 21 1.70 -7.05 12.40
C CYS A 21 3.16 -7.12 11.97
N THR A 22 3.45 -7.92 10.94
CA THR A 22 4.81 -8.08 10.43
C THR A 22 5.06 -7.05 9.34
N ALA A 23 6.06 -6.21 9.52
CA ALA A 23 6.42 -5.19 8.53
C ALA A 23 6.93 -5.81 7.25
N ILE A 24 6.61 -5.20 6.12
CA ILE A 24 7.07 -5.61 4.79
C ILE A 24 7.52 -4.38 4.00
N ASP A 25 8.55 -4.58 3.16
CA ASP A 25 9.06 -3.53 2.30
C ASP A 25 8.40 -3.56 0.90
N GLU A 26 8.85 -2.68 0.01
CA GLU A 26 8.30 -2.57 -1.34
C GLU A 26 8.52 -3.80 -2.20
N ASP A 27 9.46 -4.67 -1.84
CA ASP A 27 9.71 -5.93 -2.53
C ASP A 27 8.95 -7.11 -1.90
N GLY A 28 8.16 -6.84 -0.85
CA GLY A 28 7.42 -7.86 -0.13
C GLY A 28 8.26 -8.62 0.88
N VAL A 29 9.46 -8.14 1.18
CA VAL A 29 10.37 -8.78 2.16
C VAL A 29 9.93 -8.43 3.57
N ARG A 30 9.84 -9.45 4.42
CA ARG A 30 9.49 -9.27 5.84
C ARG A 30 10.64 -8.63 6.60
N LEU A 31 10.30 -7.65 7.44
CA LEU A 31 11.26 -6.93 8.26
C LEU A 31 10.90 -7.15 9.73
N ASP A 32 11.91 -7.45 10.54
CA ASP A 32 11.74 -7.58 11.99
C ASP A 32 11.93 -6.22 12.63
N LEU A 33 10.81 -5.56 12.93
CA LEU A 33 10.80 -4.22 13.52
C LEU A 33 10.00 -4.22 14.82
N PRO A 34 10.37 -3.35 15.77
CA PRO A 34 9.60 -3.20 17.01
C PRO A 34 8.19 -2.66 16.73
N LYS A 35 7.24 -3.00 17.59
CA LYS A 35 5.83 -2.62 17.47
C LYS A 35 5.64 -1.11 17.33
N SER A 36 6.50 -0.31 17.95
CA SER A 36 6.44 1.15 17.84
C SER A 36 6.65 1.64 16.41
N GLN A 37 7.36 0.88 15.58
CA GLN A 37 7.62 1.24 14.18
C GLN A 37 6.59 0.66 13.21
N THR A 38 5.76 -0.30 13.65
CA THR A 38 4.75 -0.92 12.79
C THR A 38 3.35 -0.38 13.01
N ALA A 39 3.11 0.32 14.12
CA ALA A 39 1.76 0.75 14.51
C ALA A 39 1.10 1.69 13.50
N SER A 40 1.89 2.54 12.84
CA SER A 40 1.38 3.53 11.90
C SER A 40 1.40 3.06 10.44
N LEU A 41 1.91 1.86 10.18
CA LEU A 41 1.97 1.33 8.82
C LEU A 41 0.58 0.92 8.31
N PRO A 42 0.33 1.06 7.00
CA PRO A 42 -0.87 0.49 6.40
C PRO A 42 -0.95 -1.02 6.66
N LYS A 43 -2.12 -1.52 6.99
CA LYS A 43 -2.33 -2.93 7.31
C LYS A 43 -2.82 -3.69 6.09
N LEU A 44 -2.11 -4.76 5.72
CA LEU A 44 -2.53 -5.63 4.64
C LEU A 44 -3.56 -6.64 5.17
N LYS A 45 -4.72 -6.64 4.54
CA LYS A 45 -5.76 -7.63 4.79
C LYS A 45 -5.77 -8.63 3.63
N LEU A 46 -5.59 -9.90 3.97
CA LEU A 46 -5.67 -10.98 2.98
C LEU A 46 -7.10 -11.50 2.95
N ALA A 47 -7.75 -11.36 1.81
CA ALA A 47 -9.11 -11.88 1.65
C ALA A 47 -9.10 -13.41 1.60
N ASN A 48 -8.28 -14.00 0.73
CA ASN A 48 -8.09 -15.46 0.59
C ASN A 48 -6.92 -15.68 -0.35
N GLY A 49 -6.04 -16.65 -0.06
CA GLY A 49 -5.17 -17.21 -1.05
C GLY A 49 -3.68 -16.94 -0.87
N ASP A 50 -3.01 -16.55 -1.94
CA ASP A 50 -1.55 -16.55 -2.05
C ASP A 50 -0.93 -15.34 -1.33
N ALA A 51 -0.53 -15.54 -0.07
CA ALA A 51 0.08 -14.49 0.73
C ALA A 51 1.38 -13.93 0.12
N PRO A 52 2.32 -14.75 -0.40
CA PRO A 52 3.51 -14.21 -1.06
C PRO A 52 3.18 -13.30 -2.24
N ARG A 53 2.23 -13.68 -3.07
CA ARG A 53 1.81 -12.86 -4.20
C ARG A 53 1.15 -11.55 -3.73
N ALA A 54 0.28 -11.63 -2.74
CA ALA A 54 -0.40 -10.44 -2.20
C ALA A 54 0.60 -9.48 -1.57
N THR A 55 1.59 -9.96 -0.83
CA THR A 55 2.61 -9.10 -0.23
C THR A 55 3.49 -8.45 -1.30
N SER A 56 3.83 -9.17 -2.35
CA SER A 56 4.61 -8.62 -3.47
C SER A 56 3.84 -7.52 -4.21
N VAL A 57 2.58 -7.76 -4.53
CA VAL A 57 1.72 -6.77 -5.20
C VAL A 57 1.54 -5.53 -4.31
N MET A 58 1.20 -5.73 -3.05
CA MET A 58 0.99 -4.64 -2.11
C MET A 58 2.27 -3.82 -1.91
N GLY A 59 3.42 -4.49 -1.80
CA GLY A 59 4.71 -3.81 -1.66
C GLY A 59 5.01 -2.91 -2.85
N ALA A 60 4.79 -3.41 -4.08
CA ALA A 60 4.98 -2.63 -5.30
C ALA A 60 4.03 -1.43 -5.36
N VAL A 61 2.76 -1.63 -5.00
CA VAL A 61 1.75 -0.56 -5.04
C VAL A 61 2.05 0.52 -4.00
N LEU A 62 2.25 0.13 -2.74
CA LEU A 62 2.53 1.08 -1.67
C LEU A 62 3.90 1.74 -1.81
N GLY A 63 4.86 1.01 -2.37
CA GLY A 63 6.18 1.56 -2.69
C GLY A 63 6.13 2.66 -3.74
N ALA A 64 5.13 2.64 -4.62
CA ALA A 64 4.93 3.67 -5.63
C ALA A 64 4.33 4.96 -5.06
N LEU A 65 3.68 4.90 -3.90
CA LEU A 65 3.11 6.08 -3.25
C LEU A 65 4.22 6.90 -2.59
N ASP A 66 4.07 8.22 -2.60
CA ASP A 66 4.95 9.05 -1.78
C ASP A 66 4.61 8.84 -0.30
N GLU A 67 5.52 9.27 0.57
CA GLU A 67 5.37 9.05 2.00
C GLU A 67 4.11 9.70 2.57
N GLY A 68 3.80 10.92 2.13
CA GLY A 68 2.61 11.63 2.59
C GLY A 68 1.31 10.92 2.21
N THR A 69 1.23 10.41 0.98
CA THR A 69 0.06 9.64 0.53
C THR A 69 -0.03 8.30 1.27
N ARG A 70 1.12 7.63 1.44
CA ARG A 70 1.16 6.34 2.14
C ARG A 70 0.65 6.46 3.58
N ARG A 71 0.96 7.54 4.27
CA ARG A 71 0.48 7.79 5.64
C ARG A 71 -1.03 7.92 5.73
N GLN A 72 -1.69 8.28 4.65
CA GLN A 72 -3.14 8.38 4.62
C GLN A 72 -3.82 7.02 4.46
N VAL A 73 -3.07 5.97 4.14
CA VAL A 73 -3.62 4.62 3.95
C VAL A 73 -3.68 3.91 5.29
N ALA A 74 -4.87 3.52 5.71
CA ALA A 74 -5.08 2.74 6.93
C ALA A 74 -4.94 1.25 6.66
N SER A 75 -5.51 0.75 5.57
CA SER A 75 -5.45 -0.66 5.23
C SER A 75 -5.49 -0.88 3.73
N VAL A 76 -4.96 -2.03 3.32
CA VAL A 76 -4.91 -2.46 1.92
C VAL A 76 -5.51 -3.84 1.83
N GLU A 77 -6.32 -4.07 0.82
CA GLU A 77 -6.88 -5.37 0.52
C GLU A 77 -6.43 -5.78 -0.88
N VAL A 78 -5.93 -7.01 -0.99
CA VAL A 78 -5.51 -7.59 -2.27
C VAL A 78 -6.31 -8.85 -2.50
N THR A 79 -7.02 -8.90 -3.63
CA THR A 79 -7.80 -10.07 -4.01
C THR A 79 -6.90 -11.14 -4.61
N ARG A 80 -7.44 -12.36 -4.76
CA ARG A 80 -6.71 -13.46 -5.41
C ARG A 80 -6.28 -13.09 -6.83
N ALA A 81 -7.06 -12.28 -7.52
CA ALA A 81 -6.74 -11.82 -8.88
C ALA A 81 -5.69 -10.69 -8.91
N GLY A 82 -5.20 -10.25 -7.75
CA GLY A 82 -4.22 -9.18 -7.66
C GLY A 82 -4.82 -7.79 -7.76
N GLN A 83 -6.13 -7.64 -7.52
CA GLN A 83 -6.79 -6.34 -7.50
C GLN A 83 -6.66 -5.71 -6.12
N VAL A 84 -6.28 -4.45 -6.09
CA VAL A 84 -5.91 -3.73 -4.88
C VAL A 84 -6.94 -2.64 -4.58
N SER A 85 -7.32 -2.53 -3.32
CA SER A 85 -8.11 -1.42 -2.82
C SER A 85 -7.55 -0.94 -1.49
N PHE A 86 -7.75 0.34 -1.19
CA PHE A 86 -7.31 0.95 0.07
C PHE A 86 -8.50 1.45 0.86
N THR A 87 -8.35 1.45 2.18
CA THR A 87 -9.17 2.28 3.06
C THR A 87 -8.26 3.34 3.65
N LEU A 88 -8.65 4.60 3.52
CA LEU A 88 -7.87 5.73 4.03
C LEU A 88 -8.19 5.98 5.50
N GLN A 89 -7.34 6.77 6.17
CA GLN A 89 -7.50 7.08 7.60
C GLN A 89 -8.82 7.79 7.90
N ASP A 90 -9.34 8.57 6.95
CA ASP A 90 -10.62 9.27 7.11
C ASP A 90 -11.84 8.39 6.76
N GLY A 91 -11.62 7.14 6.40
CA GLY A 91 -12.68 6.20 6.04
C GLY A 91 -13.03 6.16 4.56
N ALA A 92 -12.47 7.03 3.73
CA ALA A 92 -12.65 6.97 2.29
C ALA A 92 -12.02 5.69 1.73
N THR A 93 -12.50 5.25 0.57
CA THR A 93 -11.96 4.07 -0.10
C THR A 93 -11.37 4.44 -1.45
N VAL A 94 -10.37 3.65 -1.86
CA VAL A 94 -9.67 3.83 -3.14
C VAL A 94 -9.69 2.50 -3.89
N ASN A 95 -10.16 2.52 -5.12
CA ASN A 95 -10.01 1.40 -6.03
C ASN A 95 -8.76 1.64 -6.88
N TRP A 96 -7.73 0.81 -6.68
CA TRP A 96 -6.46 0.92 -7.39
C TRP A 96 -6.43 0.07 -8.65
N GLY A 97 -7.05 -1.11 -8.61
CA GLY A 97 -6.92 -2.09 -9.65
C GLY A 97 -5.66 -2.94 -9.48
N GLY A 98 -5.05 -3.35 -10.57
CA GLY A 98 -3.83 -4.15 -10.52
C GLY A 98 -2.58 -3.33 -10.22
N ALA A 99 -1.44 -4.00 -10.16
CA ALA A 99 -0.15 -3.34 -9.88
C ALA A 99 0.43 -2.60 -11.10
N GLU A 100 -0.12 -2.80 -12.28
CA GLU A 100 0.35 -2.12 -13.49
C GLU A 100 0.10 -0.61 -13.40
N GLU A 101 0.98 0.17 -13.99
CA GLU A 101 0.93 1.63 -14.03
C GLU A 101 0.88 2.28 -12.64
N SER A 102 1.45 1.63 -11.63
CA SER A 102 1.38 2.15 -10.25
C SER A 102 1.98 3.55 -10.09
N ALA A 103 3.04 3.86 -10.82
CA ALA A 103 3.64 5.21 -10.77
C ALA A 103 2.65 6.28 -11.26
N VAL A 104 1.92 6.00 -12.33
CA VAL A 104 0.91 6.92 -12.88
C VAL A 104 -0.27 7.02 -11.92
N LYS A 105 -0.77 5.88 -11.44
CA LYS A 105 -1.89 5.85 -10.49
C LYS A 105 -1.56 6.61 -9.21
N ALA A 106 -0.33 6.50 -8.73
CA ALA A 106 0.13 7.21 -7.52
C ALA A 106 0.07 8.72 -7.71
N ARG A 107 0.53 9.22 -8.87
CA ARG A 107 0.46 10.65 -9.18
C ARG A 107 -0.97 11.14 -9.30
N VAL A 108 -1.83 10.36 -9.95
CA VAL A 108 -3.26 10.69 -10.10
C VAL A 108 -3.93 10.74 -8.74
N LEU A 109 -3.73 9.71 -7.90
CA LEU A 109 -4.32 9.67 -6.57
C LEU A 109 -3.88 10.87 -5.73
N LYS A 110 -2.59 11.20 -5.75
CA LYS A 110 -2.07 12.34 -5.01
C LYS A 110 -2.79 13.64 -5.39
N GLY A 111 -3.02 13.84 -6.69
CA GLY A 111 -3.77 15.00 -7.16
C GLY A 111 -5.23 15.00 -6.71
N LEU A 112 -5.89 13.84 -6.77
CA LEU A 112 -7.29 13.71 -6.37
C LEU A 112 -7.49 13.92 -4.88
N LEU A 113 -6.52 13.55 -4.05
CA LEU A 113 -6.63 13.66 -2.58
C LEU A 113 -6.66 15.12 -2.10
N SER A 114 -6.35 16.09 -2.96
CA SER A 114 -6.54 17.52 -2.63
C SER A 114 -8.02 17.86 -2.51
N GLN A 115 -8.91 17.05 -3.06
CA GLN A 115 -10.35 17.20 -2.95
C GLN A 115 -10.91 16.09 -2.07
N LYS A 116 -11.70 16.44 -1.05
CA LYS A 116 -12.28 15.44 -0.17
C LYS A 116 -13.41 14.70 -0.86
N ALA A 117 -13.31 13.37 -0.93
CA ALA A 117 -14.35 12.51 -1.46
C ALA A 117 -14.46 11.27 -0.56
N LYS A 118 -15.49 10.48 -0.75
CA LYS A 118 -15.67 9.22 -0.03
C LYS A 118 -15.11 8.04 -0.81
N PHE A 119 -14.94 8.21 -2.12
CA PHE A 119 -14.45 7.16 -3.00
C PHE A 119 -13.59 7.77 -4.11
N TYR A 120 -12.49 7.10 -4.38
CA TYR A 120 -11.56 7.46 -5.47
C TYR A 120 -11.30 6.21 -6.29
N ASP A 121 -11.42 6.30 -7.61
CA ASP A 121 -11.09 5.20 -8.50
C ASP A 121 -9.97 5.65 -9.44
N VAL A 122 -8.81 5.04 -9.31
CA VAL A 122 -7.63 5.28 -10.17
C VAL A 122 -7.25 4.05 -10.98
N SER A 123 -8.10 3.03 -11.02
CA SER A 123 -7.84 1.79 -11.75
C SER A 123 -7.66 2.03 -13.25
N ALA A 124 -8.34 3.05 -13.78
CA ALA A 124 -8.11 3.56 -15.14
C ALA A 124 -7.53 4.97 -14.99
N PRO A 125 -6.20 5.14 -14.86
CA PRO A 125 -5.61 6.41 -14.43
C PRO A 125 -5.81 7.56 -15.42
N HIS A 126 -6.17 7.26 -16.68
CA HIS A 126 -6.46 8.29 -17.67
C HIS A 126 -7.92 8.77 -17.61
N ALA A 127 -8.75 8.12 -16.80
CA ALA A 127 -10.16 8.48 -16.61
C ALA A 127 -10.55 8.26 -15.13
N PRO A 128 -9.87 8.94 -14.18
CA PRO A 128 -10.15 8.73 -12.76
C PRO A 128 -11.53 9.24 -12.37
N VAL A 129 -12.11 8.63 -11.33
CA VAL A 129 -13.44 8.96 -10.83
C VAL A 129 -13.36 9.23 -9.34
N THR A 130 -14.10 10.25 -8.89
CA THR A 130 -14.32 10.50 -7.47
C THR A 130 -15.81 10.55 -7.18
N GLU A 131 -16.20 10.11 -6.00
CA GLU A 131 -17.58 10.16 -5.54
C GLU A 131 -17.65 10.69 -4.10
N ASN A 132 -18.62 11.53 -3.86
CA ASN A 132 -18.89 12.08 -2.54
C ASN A 132 -19.86 11.22 -1.73
#